data_1fc7574c9808fa6cf5b2d7d059c0cc63
#
_entry.id   1fc7574c9808fa6cf5b2d7d059c0cc63
#
_cell.length_a   1.000
_cell.length_b   1.000
_cell.length_c   1.000
_cell.angle_alpha   90.00
_cell.angle_beta   90.00
_cell.angle_gamma   90.00
#
_symmetry.space_group_name_H-M   'P 1'
#
loop_
_entity.id
_entity.type
_entity.pdbx_description
1 polymer ?
#
loop_
_entity_poly.entity_id
_entity_poly.type
_entity_poly.pdbx_seq_one_letter_code
_entity_poly.pdbx_strand_id
1 'polypeptide(L)'
;MYIRTVEIENYRAFKSFKIKLSPLSLIIGENEAGKTNLFDALALPLNSNDISFNKKRLSVSDINREAIKDFYQAIINGKGDDEIKALIPKVRVEVEFTDPKNFIEEGVIGKWIIGEEADESYKIRYDFRPKDADHFVKSAKELLDGIEDIKETRWFNLPIELYDYDVTQSNNGLKVSYSDLRLIAINSINAERDDFAENNTQKSNNILTKMLISALEDSDKAKINSAYTSFFDEIESTETFKKIVTPDPDFENFFDEIVDKLECIPNLPNLKSILSNITLKSGESYLYQRGLGYRNLVFIYLLFEFFKGNKNALNLCCIEEPEAHLSVNNLRFATDFIYKSTQKGGSSLQTLISSHSPQVINKLELTNVIVLSGNEAIHLTDSKKHLTNYLRKRPNFDILKLLLSNKTVLVEGTTEEMLINAILYRNNKNLSSLEVISIEQTGFITFMDVWLQVNKGKPKKKLSIIRDYDDNNATKDKHQKYDIENDNIRVRTTTQYTLEDDLAGTAGNLHRLNTLFNKKCKTPEEMAKFLKNSKAERMLKIADSILDEMNKDPIMLSKHIQEALDFMK
;
A
#
# COMPACT_ATOMS: atom_id res chain seq x y z
N MET A 1 5.23 21.05 -7.73
CA MET A 1 3.83 20.60 -7.69
C MET A 1 3.72 19.14 -7.22
N TYR A 2 2.53 18.66 -6.88
CA TYR A 2 2.23 17.25 -6.60
C TYR A 2 0.75 16.98 -6.89
N ILE A 3 0.38 15.73 -7.00
CA ILE A 3 -1.02 15.31 -7.15
C ILE A 3 -1.72 15.50 -5.80
N ARG A 4 -2.72 16.38 -5.77
CA ARG A 4 -3.48 16.73 -4.57
C ARG A 4 -4.68 15.83 -4.36
N THR A 5 -5.43 15.54 -5.44
CA THR A 5 -6.66 14.75 -5.36
C THR A 5 -6.72 13.76 -6.51
N VAL A 6 -7.24 12.57 -6.23
CA VAL A 6 -7.54 11.55 -7.22
C VAL A 6 -8.98 11.12 -7.06
N GLU A 7 -9.74 11.13 -8.15
CA GLU A 7 -11.11 10.62 -8.20
C GLU A 7 -11.17 9.45 -9.18
N ILE A 8 -11.75 8.35 -8.73
CA ILE A 8 -11.81 7.08 -9.47
C ILE A 8 -13.27 6.63 -9.52
N GLU A 9 -13.77 6.36 -10.72
CA GLU A 9 -15.10 5.81 -10.94
C GLU A 9 -15.02 4.48 -11.68
N ASN A 10 -15.73 3.50 -11.20
CA ASN A 10 -15.92 2.18 -11.80
C ASN A 10 -14.63 1.40 -12.17
N TYR A 11 -13.56 1.60 -11.42
CA TYR A 11 -12.31 0.88 -11.66
C TYR A 11 -12.08 -0.19 -10.60
N ARG A 12 -12.06 -1.46 -10.99
CA ARG A 12 -11.84 -2.64 -10.14
C ARG A 12 -12.65 -2.59 -8.83
N ALA A 13 -11.99 -2.46 -7.66
CA ALA A 13 -12.67 -2.37 -6.37
C ALA A 13 -13.43 -1.05 -6.17
N PHE A 14 -13.10 0.00 -6.91
CA PHE A 14 -13.65 1.33 -6.71
C PHE A 14 -14.85 1.58 -7.60
N LYS A 15 -16.05 1.69 -7.02
CA LYS A 15 -17.25 2.16 -7.72
C LYS A 15 -17.27 3.69 -7.82
N SER A 16 -17.02 4.36 -6.70
CA SER A 16 -16.79 5.81 -6.60
C SER A 16 -15.82 6.04 -5.45
N PHE A 17 -14.67 6.60 -5.72
CA PHE A 17 -13.59 6.76 -4.74
C PHE A 17 -12.89 8.09 -4.93
N LYS A 18 -12.61 8.76 -3.82
CA LYS A 18 -11.87 10.02 -3.80
C LYS A 18 -10.83 10.01 -2.69
N ILE A 19 -9.61 10.41 -3.03
CA ILE A 19 -8.51 10.51 -2.08
C ILE A 19 -7.76 11.82 -2.25
N LYS A 20 -7.37 12.43 -1.11
CA LYS A 20 -6.43 13.55 -1.08
C LYS A 20 -5.05 12.99 -0.76
N LEU A 21 -4.04 13.50 -1.46
CA LEU A 21 -2.66 13.06 -1.31
C LEU A 21 -1.78 14.23 -0.82
N SER A 22 -0.66 13.89 -0.22
CA SER A 22 0.41 14.82 0.18
C SER A 22 1.72 14.45 -0.53
N PRO A 23 2.77 15.27 -0.44
CA PRO A 23 4.08 14.92 -1.01
C PRO A 23 4.63 13.57 -0.54
N LEU A 24 4.29 13.17 0.69
CA LEU A 24 4.51 11.84 1.22
C LEU A 24 3.19 11.32 1.78
N SER A 25 2.68 10.22 1.24
CA SER A 25 1.47 9.56 1.74
C SER A 25 1.74 8.07 2.00
N LEU A 26 1.35 7.61 3.18
CA LEU A 26 1.39 6.20 3.55
C LEU A 26 -0.03 5.62 3.52
N ILE A 27 -0.26 4.69 2.64
CA ILE A 27 -1.56 4.08 2.39
C ILE A 27 -1.62 2.73 3.09
N ILE A 28 -2.53 2.59 4.04
CA ILE A 28 -2.76 1.36 4.78
C ILE A 28 -4.22 0.89 4.58
N GLY A 29 -4.47 -0.36 4.84
CA GLY A 29 -5.81 -0.95 4.71
C GLY A 29 -5.75 -2.45 4.77
N GLU A 30 -6.90 -3.09 4.93
CA GLU A 30 -7.02 -4.56 4.86
C GLU A 30 -6.54 -5.09 3.50
N ASN A 31 -6.28 -6.40 3.42
CA ASN A 31 -6.07 -7.03 2.14
C ASN A 31 -7.32 -6.79 1.26
N GLU A 32 -7.10 -6.57 -0.03
CA GLU A 32 -8.17 -6.24 -0.98
C GLU A 32 -8.81 -4.84 -0.82
N ALA A 33 -8.32 -3.99 0.10
CA ALA A 33 -8.82 -2.62 0.25
C ALA A 33 -8.53 -1.70 -0.97
N GLY A 34 -7.83 -2.21 -1.98
CA GLY A 34 -7.57 -1.49 -3.23
C GLY A 34 -6.28 -0.69 -3.27
N LYS A 35 -5.30 -0.94 -2.39
CA LYS A 35 -4.00 -0.21 -2.39
C LYS A 35 -3.30 -0.28 -3.74
N THR A 36 -3.09 -1.47 -4.29
CA THR A 36 -2.53 -1.68 -5.64
C THR A 36 -3.43 -1.09 -6.73
N ASN A 37 -4.76 -1.24 -6.59
CA ASN A 37 -5.70 -0.65 -7.56
C ASN A 37 -5.59 0.87 -7.64
N LEU A 38 -5.29 1.55 -6.53
CA LEU A 38 -5.05 3.00 -6.53
C LEU A 38 -3.78 3.37 -7.31
N PHE A 39 -2.69 2.61 -7.13
CA PHE A 39 -1.44 2.87 -7.86
C PHE A 39 -1.58 2.57 -9.36
N ASP A 40 -2.27 1.50 -9.71
CA ASP A 40 -2.59 1.18 -11.10
C ASP A 40 -3.50 2.24 -11.74
N ALA A 41 -4.51 2.72 -11.00
CA ALA A 41 -5.40 3.78 -11.48
C ALA A 41 -4.64 5.08 -11.77
N LEU A 42 -3.71 5.48 -10.89
CA LEU A 42 -2.86 6.66 -11.10
C LEU A 42 -2.02 6.58 -12.38
N ALA A 43 -1.63 5.39 -12.79
CA ALA A 43 -0.85 5.17 -14.00
C ALA A 43 -1.67 5.38 -15.29
N LEU A 44 -3.01 5.33 -15.22
CA LEU A 44 -3.86 5.46 -16.42
C LEU A 44 -3.81 6.85 -17.05
N PRO A 45 -4.04 7.98 -16.34
CA PRO A 45 -3.92 9.31 -16.90
C PRO A 45 -2.47 9.77 -17.12
N LEU A 46 -1.50 9.17 -16.41
CA LEU A 46 -0.10 9.59 -16.41
C LEU A 46 0.76 8.79 -17.39
N ASN A 47 1.97 9.25 -17.63
CA ASN A 47 2.93 8.51 -18.43
C ASN A 47 3.76 7.61 -17.52
N SER A 48 3.55 6.29 -17.62
CA SER A 48 4.41 5.32 -16.95
C SER A 48 5.42 4.75 -17.93
N ASN A 49 6.68 4.77 -17.54
CA ASN A 49 7.73 4.10 -18.30
C ASN A 49 7.57 2.57 -18.32
N ASP A 50 6.76 2.04 -17.40
CA ASP A 50 6.52 0.61 -17.23
C ASP A 50 5.24 0.11 -17.89
N ILE A 51 4.34 1.03 -18.30
CA ILE A 51 3.08 0.69 -18.96
C ILE A 51 3.24 0.85 -20.47
N SER A 52 3.14 -0.25 -21.21
CA SER A 52 3.02 -0.21 -22.66
C SER A 52 1.69 0.44 -23.05
N PHE A 53 1.63 1.00 -24.27
CA PHE A 53 0.41 1.60 -24.81
C PHE A 53 -0.82 0.68 -24.67
N ASN A 54 -0.65 -0.62 -24.85
CA ASN A 54 -1.71 -1.62 -24.73
C ASN A 54 -2.26 -1.78 -23.29
N LYS A 55 -1.49 -1.43 -22.26
CA LYS A 55 -1.94 -1.52 -20.86
C LYS A 55 -2.89 -0.39 -20.46
N LYS A 56 -2.98 0.70 -21.20
CA LYS A 56 -3.98 1.76 -20.99
C LYS A 56 -5.37 1.35 -21.49
N ARG A 57 -5.47 0.39 -22.38
CA ARG A 57 -6.74 -0.21 -22.79
C ARG A 57 -7.12 -1.29 -21.77
N LEU A 58 -8.19 -1.04 -21.05
CA LEU A 58 -8.66 -1.90 -19.98
C LEU A 58 -9.42 -3.12 -20.53
N SER A 59 -9.50 -4.15 -19.71
CA SER A 59 -10.32 -5.34 -19.92
C SER A 59 -11.61 -5.28 -19.09
N VAL A 60 -12.53 -6.19 -19.33
CA VAL A 60 -13.77 -6.29 -18.54
C VAL A 60 -13.47 -6.50 -17.05
N SER A 61 -12.39 -7.21 -16.69
CA SER A 61 -11.99 -7.45 -15.31
C SER A 61 -11.51 -6.18 -14.58
N ASP A 62 -11.16 -5.13 -15.31
CA ASP A 62 -10.75 -3.85 -14.74
C ASP A 62 -11.94 -2.92 -14.46
N ILE A 63 -13.13 -3.24 -14.98
CA ILE A 63 -14.36 -2.48 -14.72
C ILE A 63 -15.00 -2.98 -13.40
N ASN A 64 -15.53 -2.05 -12.61
CA ASN A 64 -16.19 -2.38 -11.35
C ASN A 64 -17.39 -3.32 -11.57
N ARG A 65 -17.42 -4.42 -10.82
CA ARG A 65 -18.42 -5.47 -10.98
C ARG A 65 -19.85 -5.02 -10.65
N GLU A 66 -20.00 -4.12 -9.68
CA GLU A 66 -21.32 -3.58 -9.33
C GLU A 66 -21.87 -2.69 -10.44
N ALA A 67 -21.01 -1.87 -11.06
CA ALA A 67 -21.41 -1.04 -12.21
C ALA A 67 -21.87 -1.90 -13.39
N ILE A 68 -21.17 -3.02 -13.67
CA ILE A 68 -21.61 -3.96 -14.73
C ILE A 68 -22.93 -4.62 -14.36
N LYS A 69 -23.13 -5.01 -13.08
CA LYS A 69 -24.40 -5.60 -12.62
C LYS A 69 -25.56 -4.62 -12.74
N ASP A 70 -25.36 -3.37 -12.33
CA ASP A 70 -26.39 -2.33 -12.43
C ASP A 70 -26.82 -2.13 -13.90
N PHE A 71 -25.85 -2.14 -14.82
CA PHE A 71 -26.11 -2.02 -16.25
C PHE A 71 -26.88 -3.25 -16.80
N TYR A 72 -26.44 -4.47 -16.47
CA TYR A 72 -27.15 -5.69 -16.90
C TYR A 72 -28.56 -5.76 -16.34
N GLN A 73 -28.74 -5.42 -15.07
CA GLN A 73 -30.04 -5.40 -14.43
C GLN A 73 -31.01 -4.42 -15.09
N ALA A 74 -30.50 -3.28 -15.57
CA ALA A 74 -31.31 -2.30 -16.31
C ALA A 74 -31.78 -2.87 -17.67
N ILE A 75 -30.92 -3.61 -18.36
CA ILE A 75 -31.29 -4.27 -19.63
C ILE A 75 -32.32 -5.39 -19.41
N ILE A 76 -32.05 -6.28 -18.45
CA ILE A 76 -32.95 -7.42 -18.13
C ILE A 76 -34.33 -6.92 -17.66
N ASN A 77 -34.37 -5.84 -16.91
CA ASN A 77 -35.63 -5.21 -16.46
C ASN A 77 -36.36 -4.44 -17.57
N GLY A 78 -35.82 -4.38 -18.78
CA GLY A 78 -36.45 -3.69 -19.92
C GLY A 78 -36.57 -2.17 -19.75
N LYS A 79 -35.60 -1.52 -19.07
CA LYS A 79 -35.58 -0.06 -18.94
C LYS A 79 -35.45 0.65 -20.27
N GLY A 80 -35.85 1.93 -20.33
CA GLY A 80 -35.70 2.76 -21.53
C GLY A 80 -34.22 2.96 -21.92
N ASP A 81 -33.98 3.16 -23.21
CA ASP A 81 -32.61 3.29 -23.76
C ASP A 81 -31.80 4.41 -23.11
N ASP A 82 -32.41 5.54 -22.76
CA ASP A 82 -31.72 6.65 -22.11
C ASP A 82 -31.30 6.30 -20.67
N GLU A 83 -32.12 5.54 -19.95
CA GLU A 83 -31.76 5.04 -18.62
C GLU A 83 -30.62 4.01 -18.67
N ILE A 84 -30.68 3.12 -19.66
CA ILE A 84 -29.61 2.12 -19.89
C ILE A 84 -28.30 2.82 -20.27
N LYS A 85 -28.33 3.82 -21.16
CA LYS A 85 -27.16 4.62 -21.55
C LYS A 85 -26.52 5.33 -20.36
N ALA A 86 -27.33 5.85 -19.43
CA ALA A 86 -26.83 6.50 -18.23
C ALA A 86 -26.08 5.55 -17.30
N LEU A 87 -26.39 4.23 -17.36
CA LEU A 87 -25.79 3.18 -16.54
C LEU A 87 -24.62 2.45 -17.24
N ILE A 88 -24.23 2.86 -18.45
CA ILE A 88 -23.05 2.27 -19.12
C ILE A 88 -21.84 2.36 -18.18
N PRO A 89 -21.16 1.23 -17.87
CA PRO A 89 -20.06 1.19 -16.89
C PRO A 89 -18.78 1.84 -17.47
N LYS A 90 -18.69 3.15 -17.36
CA LYS A 90 -17.52 3.94 -17.78
C LYS A 90 -16.47 3.96 -16.67
N VAL A 91 -15.21 3.71 -17.00
CA VAL A 91 -14.10 3.91 -16.06
C VAL A 91 -13.57 5.31 -16.23
N ARG A 92 -13.49 6.05 -15.13
CA ARG A 92 -12.91 7.39 -15.09
C ARG A 92 -11.86 7.50 -14.00
N VAL A 93 -10.74 8.11 -14.32
CA VAL A 93 -9.72 8.50 -13.32
C VAL A 93 -9.36 9.97 -13.58
N GLU A 94 -9.71 10.83 -12.63
CA GLU A 94 -9.38 12.24 -12.68
C GLU A 94 -8.30 12.55 -11.65
N VAL A 95 -7.28 13.29 -12.08
CA VAL A 95 -6.13 13.68 -11.26
C VAL A 95 -6.05 15.19 -11.21
N GLU A 96 -6.01 15.72 -9.99
CA GLU A 96 -5.87 17.14 -9.70
C GLU A 96 -4.49 17.42 -9.14
N PHE A 97 -3.81 18.40 -9.70
CA PHE A 97 -2.48 18.86 -9.29
C PHE A 97 -2.58 20.10 -8.39
N THR A 98 -1.56 20.32 -7.58
CA THR A 98 -1.37 21.60 -6.87
C THR A 98 -0.88 22.66 -7.83
N ASP A 99 -1.00 23.92 -7.41
CA ASP A 99 -0.51 25.07 -8.18
C ASP A 99 0.96 24.88 -8.61
N PRO A 100 1.30 25.30 -9.83
CA PRO A 100 2.66 25.26 -10.32
C PRO A 100 3.55 26.22 -9.51
N LYS A 101 4.81 25.83 -9.29
CA LYS A 101 5.77 26.59 -8.48
C LYS A 101 6.95 27.14 -9.29
N ASN A 102 7.06 26.75 -10.55
CA ASN A 102 8.14 27.14 -11.44
C ASN A 102 7.70 27.05 -12.91
N PHE A 103 8.50 27.63 -13.81
CA PHE A 103 8.20 27.68 -15.24
C PHE A 103 8.03 26.31 -15.92
N ILE A 104 8.71 25.27 -15.43
CA ILE A 104 8.59 23.92 -15.99
C ILE A 104 7.20 23.37 -15.65
N GLU A 105 6.79 23.51 -14.40
CA GLU A 105 5.48 23.07 -13.92
C GLU A 105 4.37 23.86 -14.64
N GLU A 106 4.50 25.19 -14.73
CA GLU A 106 3.56 26.05 -15.43
C GLU A 106 3.42 25.68 -16.92
N GLY A 107 4.53 25.42 -17.60
CA GLY A 107 4.54 25.01 -19.01
C GLY A 107 3.82 23.69 -19.26
N VAL A 108 3.75 22.80 -18.23
CA VAL A 108 3.07 21.50 -18.33
C VAL A 108 1.60 21.60 -17.98
N ILE A 109 1.28 22.14 -16.78
CA ILE A 109 -0.09 22.07 -16.25
C ILE A 109 -0.89 23.36 -16.42
N GLY A 110 -0.27 24.50 -16.73
CA GLY A 110 -0.97 25.79 -16.80
C GLY A 110 -2.16 25.80 -17.75
N LYS A 111 -2.10 25.04 -18.84
CA LYS A 111 -3.21 24.88 -19.79
C LYS A 111 -4.35 23.96 -19.30
N TRP A 112 -4.16 23.26 -18.17
CA TRP A 112 -5.18 22.36 -17.59
C TRP A 112 -6.02 23.03 -16.51
N ILE A 113 -5.91 24.34 -16.40
CA ILE A 113 -6.60 25.16 -15.39
C ILE A 113 -8.12 25.09 -15.55
N ILE A 114 -8.82 24.98 -14.43
CA ILE A 114 -10.27 25.04 -14.32
C ILE A 114 -10.61 26.08 -13.25
N GLY A 115 -11.60 26.94 -13.49
CA GLY A 115 -12.05 27.97 -12.54
C GLY A 115 -11.45 29.35 -12.80
N GLU A 116 -11.83 30.32 -11.98
CA GLU A 116 -11.36 31.70 -12.03
C GLU A 116 -10.63 32.02 -10.72
N GLU A 117 -9.59 32.81 -10.78
CA GLU A 117 -8.63 33.31 -9.76
C GLU A 117 -8.69 32.77 -8.31
N ALA A 118 -9.89 32.54 -7.73
CA ALA A 118 -10.05 32.09 -6.34
C ALA A 118 -10.25 30.57 -6.20
N ASP A 119 -10.65 29.88 -7.28
CA ASP A 119 -11.01 28.44 -7.29
C ASP A 119 -10.26 27.68 -8.41
N GLU A 120 -9.05 28.10 -8.74
CA GLU A 120 -8.22 27.47 -9.75
C GLU A 120 -7.84 26.03 -9.37
N SER A 121 -8.02 25.12 -10.30
CA SER A 121 -7.58 23.73 -10.17
C SER A 121 -7.02 23.22 -11.50
N TYR A 122 -6.01 22.38 -11.46
CA TYR A 122 -5.32 21.84 -12.63
C TYR A 122 -5.63 20.37 -12.73
N LYS A 123 -6.44 19.96 -13.75
CA LYS A 123 -6.97 18.58 -13.81
C LYS A 123 -6.84 17.96 -15.17
N ILE A 124 -6.48 16.67 -15.16
CA ILE A 124 -6.58 15.79 -16.33
C ILE A 124 -7.41 14.57 -15.99
N ARG A 125 -8.00 13.98 -17.01
CA ARG A 125 -8.93 12.87 -16.87
C ARG A 125 -8.66 11.77 -17.90
N TYR A 126 -8.59 10.55 -17.41
CA TYR A 126 -8.66 9.35 -18.22
C TYR A 126 -10.11 8.86 -18.22
N ASP A 127 -10.68 8.66 -19.41
CA ASP A 127 -12.00 8.06 -19.62
C ASP A 127 -11.85 6.81 -20.50
N PHE A 128 -12.35 5.67 -20.03
CA PHE A 128 -12.49 4.44 -20.82
C PHE A 128 -13.97 4.11 -20.95
N ARG A 129 -14.50 4.23 -22.18
CA ARG A 129 -15.93 4.19 -22.47
C ARG A 129 -16.19 3.75 -23.90
N PRO A 130 -17.44 3.31 -24.23
CA PRO A 130 -17.81 3.08 -25.61
C PRO A 130 -17.72 4.38 -26.42
N LYS A 131 -17.24 4.29 -27.67
CA LYS A 131 -17.23 5.42 -28.61
C LYS A 131 -18.62 5.81 -29.06
N ASP A 132 -19.47 4.80 -29.29
CA ASP A 132 -20.87 4.93 -29.69
C ASP A 132 -21.74 4.21 -28.65
N ALA A 133 -22.49 5.00 -27.86
CA ALA A 133 -23.34 4.50 -26.81
C ALA A 133 -24.57 3.74 -27.35
N ASP A 134 -25.10 4.15 -28.51
CA ASP A 134 -26.26 3.51 -29.13
C ASP A 134 -25.91 2.12 -29.65
N HIS A 135 -24.84 2.03 -30.40
CA HIS A 135 -24.33 0.76 -30.91
C HIS A 135 -23.94 -0.18 -29.75
N PHE A 136 -23.32 0.35 -28.69
CA PHE A 136 -22.94 -0.43 -27.52
C PHE A 136 -24.17 -1.03 -26.80
N VAL A 137 -25.20 -0.21 -26.53
CA VAL A 137 -26.42 -0.70 -25.86
C VAL A 137 -27.12 -1.75 -26.72
N LYS A 138 -27.18 -1.55 -28.04
CA LYS A 138 -27.74 -2.55 -28.96
C LYS A 138 -26.99 -3.87 -28.89
N SER A 139 -25.67 -3.86 -29.00
CA SER A 139 -24.84 -5.07 -28.93
C SER A 139 -24.97 -5.75 -27.56
N ALA A 140 -25.01 -4.98 -26.46
CA ALA A 140 -25.19 -5.52 -25.12
C ALA A 140 -26.55 -6.20 -24.95
N LYS A 141 -27.63 -5.62 -25.51
CA LYS A 141 -28.98 -6.24 -25.51
C LYS A 141 -28.98 -7.56 -26.28
N GLU A 142 -28.34 -7.60 -27.44
CA GLU A 142 -28.20 -8.83 -28.25
C GLU A 142 -27.43 -9.91 -27.50
N LEU A 143 -26.37 -9.57 -26.76
CA LEU A 143 -25.57 -10.52 -25.97
C LEU A 143 -26.31 -11.02 -24.71
N LEU A 144 -27.29 -10.28 -24.22
CA LEU A 144 -28.10 -10.63 -23.05
C LEU A 144 -29.49 -11.15 -23.43
N ASP A 145 -29.75 -11.35 -24.72
CA ASP A 145 -31.05 -11.87 -25.18
C ASP A 145 -31.31 -13.28 -24.61
N GLY A 146 -32.53 -13.47 -24.09
CA GLY A 146 -32.92 -14.73 -23.45
C GLY A 146 -32.40 -14.95 -22.02
N ILE A 147 -31.67 -13.99 -21.43
CA ILE A 147 -31.21 -14.04 -20.03
C ILE A 147 -32.24 -13.34 -19.15
N GLU A 148 -32.88 -14.07 -18.26
CA GLU A 148 -33.90 -13.55 -17.32
C GLU A 148 -33.35 -13.24 -15.93
N ASP A 149 -32.30 -13.94 -15.48
CA ASP A 149 -31.65 -13.71 -14.16
C ASP A 149 -30.22 -13.21 -14.36
N ILE A 150 -29.87 -12.14 -13.66
CA ILE A 150 -28.51 -11.58 -13.65
C ILE A 150 -27.45 -12.60 -13.22
N LYS A 151 -27.82 -13.66 -12.48
CA LYS A 151 -26.91 -14.73 -12.08
C LYS A 151 -26.44 -15.60 -13.25
N GLU A 152 -27.17 -15.59 -14.35
CA GLU A 152 -26.82 -16.29 -15.58
C GLU A 152 -25.85 -15.49 -16.45
N THR A 153 -25.72 -14.19 -16.18
CA THR A 153 -24.81 -13.32 -16.92
C THR A 153 -23.34 -13.62 -16.58
N ARG A 154 -22.48 -13.46 -17.59
CA ARG A 154 -21.03 -13.58 -17.44
C ARG A 154 -20.35 -12.27 -17.86
N TRP A 155 -19.16 -12.01 -17.32
CA TRP A 155 -18.46 -10.76 -17.56
C TRP A 155 -18.11 -10.52 -19.03
N PHE A 156 -17.89 -11.57 -19.81
CA PHE A 156 -17.59 -11.47 -21.24
C PHE A 156 -18.81 -11.09 -22.11
N ASN A 157 -20.01 -11.03 -21.54
CA ASN A 157 -21.19 -10.50 -22.23
C ASN A 157 -21.17 -8.97 -22.37
N LEU A 158 -20.19 -8.26 -21.81
CA LEU A 158 -19.96 -6.86 -22.04
C LEU A 158 -19.12 -6.70 -23.33
N PRO A 159 -19.61 -5.98 -24.37
CA PRO A 159 -18.89 -5.81 -25.63
C PRO A 159 -17.72 -4.81 -25.48
N ILE A 160 -16.66 -5.23 -24.78
CA ILE A 160 -15.51 -4.39 -24.39
C ILE A 160 -14.69 -3.92 -25.60
N GLU A 161 -14.76 -4.60 -26.72
CA GLU A 161 -14.11 -4.22 -27.97
C GLU A 161 -14.61 -2.89 -28.53
N LEU A 162 -15.83 -2.47 -28.15
CA LEU A 162 -16.41 -1.17 -28.51
C LEU A 162 -15.90 -0.02 -27.64
N TYR A 163 -15.15 -0.34 -26.57
CA TYR A 163 -14.55 0.66 -25.70
C TYR A 163 -13.24 1.19 -26.27
N ASP A 164 -13.00 2.46 -25.98
CA ASP A 164 -11.70 3.07 -26.19
C ASP A 164 -11.39 4.06 -25.07
N TYR A 165 -10.13 4.47 -24.93
CA TYR A 165 -9.72 5.41 -23.90
C TYR A 165 -9.25 6.75 -24.49
N ASP A 166 -9.46 7.79 -23.72
CA ASP A 166 -8.93 9.12 -23.97
C ASP A 166 -8.30 9.68 -22.69
N VAL A 167 -7.23 10.45 -22.83
CA VAL A 167 -6.69 11.30 -21.76
C VAL A 167 -6.89 12.74 -22.16
N THR A 168 -7.72 13.44 -21.40
CA THR A 168 -8.17 14.79 -21.74
C THR A 168 -7.96 15.77 -20.61
N GLN A 169 -7.86 17.04 -20.93
CA GLN A 169 -7.95 18.14 -20.00
C GLN A 169 -9.39 18.22 -19.48
N SER A 170 -9.58 18.28 -18.16
CA SER A 170 -10.94 18.25 -17.59
C SER A 170 -11.74 19.53 -17.85
N ASN A 171 -11.05 20.65 -18.16
CA ASN A 171 -11.67 21.95 -18.43
C ASN A 171 -12.41 22.01 -19.79
N ASN A 172 -11.78 21.52 -20.85
CA ASN A 172 -12.23 21.74 -22.24
C ASN A 172 -12.36 20.44 -23.05
N GLY A 173 -11.99 19.29 -22.48
CA GLY A 173 -12.04 17.98 -23.14
C GLY A 173 -10.97 17.78 -24.23
N LEU A 174 -10.03 18.70 -24.40
CA LEU A 174 -8.95 18.54 -25.36
C LEU A 174 -8.00 17.43 -24.90
N LYS A 175 -7.45 16.70 -25.86
CA LYS A 175 -6.45 15.65 -25.56
C LYS A 175 -5.20 16.24 -24.94
N VAL A 176 -4.70 15.60 -23.90
CA VAL A 176 -3.42 15.95 -23.29
C VAL A 176 -2.29 15.53 -24.21
N SER A 177 -1.32 16.42 -24.43
CA SER A 177 -0.20 16.10 -25.31
C SER A 177 0.75 15.09 -24.69
N TYR A 178 1.31 14.21 -25.52
CA TYR A 178 2.32 13.25 -25.07
C TYR A 178 3.59 13.95 -24.55
N SER A 179 3.96 15.10 -25.13
CA SER A 179 5.12 15.89 -24.67
C SER A 179 4.97 16.37 -23.23
N ASP A 180 3.76 16.77 -22.82
CA ASP A 180 3.48 17.21 -21.46
C ASP A 180 3.51 16.02 -20.50
N LEU A 181 2.86 14.91 -20.86
CA LEU A 181 2.85 13.70 -20.04
C LEU A 181 4.26 13.11 -19.83
N ARG A 182 5.19 13.30 -20.76
CA ARG A 182 6.59 12.87 -20.56
C ARG A 182 7.30 13.55 -19.41
N LEU A 183 6.86 14.74 -19.01
CA LEU A 183 7.44 15.50 -17.91
C LEU A 183 6.77 15.17 -16.56
N ILE A 184 5.77 14.28 -16.56
CA ILE A 184 5.12 13.73 -15.38
C ILE A 184 5.36 12.21 -15.39
N ALA A 185 6.37 11.77 -14.64
CA ALA A 185 6.74 10.37 -14.62
C ALA A 185 6.18 9.67 -13.38
N ILE A 186 5.54 8.52 -13.59
CA ILE A 186 5.16 7.60 -12.52
C ILE A 186 6.07 6.37 -12.57
N ASN A 187 6.59 5.98 -11.42
CA ASN A 187 7.40 4.77 -11.26
C ASN A 187 6.87 3.96 -10.09
N SER A 188 6.51 2.71 -10.35
CA SER A 188 6.03 1.78 -9.33
C SER A 188 7.14 0.79 -8.96
N ILE A 189 7.30 0.57 -7.66
CA ILE A 189 8.15 -0.46 -7.08
C ILE A 189 7.22 -1.48 -6.43
N ASN A 190 7.04 -2.62 -7.08
CA ASN A 190 6.22 -3.71 -6.56
C ASN A 190 7.10 -4.64 -5.72
N ALA A 191 6.51 -5.31 -4.73
CA ALA A 191 7.21 -6.21 -3.82
C ALA A 191 7.98 -7.35 -4.53
N GLU A 192 7.46 -7.85 -5.65
CA GLU A 192 8.03 -8.96 -6.42
C GLU A 192 9.02 -8.51 -7.52
N ARG A 193 9.25 -7.20 -7.68
CA ARG A 193 10.10 -6.69 -8.75
C ARG A 193 11.56 -6.99 -8.47
N ASP A 194 12.24 -7.54 -9.46
CA ASP A 194 13.66 -7.80 -9.46
C ASP A 194 14.33 -7.24 -10.72
N ASP A 195 14.69 -5.96 -10.68
CA ASP A 195 15.36 -5.25 -11.78
C ASP A 195 16.76 -5.79 -12.05
N PHE A 196 17.36 -6.50 -11.10
CA PHE A 196 18.73 -7.01 -11.17
C PHE A 196 18.81 -8.52 -11.35
N ALA A 197 17.69 -9.21 -11.63
CA ALA A 197 17.71 -10.63 -11.91
C ALA A 197 18.57 -10.95 -13.13
N GLU A 198 19.33 -12.05 -13.08
CA GLU A 198 20.19 -12.50 -14.18
C GLU A 198 19.42 -12.68 -15.50
N ASN A 199 18.20 -13.25 -15.41
CA ASN A 199 17.32 -13.56 -16.53
C ASN A 199 16.23 -12.49 -16.77
N ASN A 200 16.45 -11.24 -16.37
CA ASN A 200 15.50 -10.18 -16.61
C ASN A 200 15.33 -9.94 -18.12
N THR A 201 14.17 -10.30 -18.65
CA THR A 201 13.80 -10.12 -20.07
C THR A 201 13.64 -8.65 -20.47
N GLN A 202 13.53 -7.75 -19.48
CA GLN A 202 13.36 -6.31 -19.67
C GLN A 202 14.63 -5.49 -19.32
N LYS A 203 15.82 -6.07 -19.52
CA LYS A 203 17.11 -5.40 -19.22
C LYS A 203 17.21 -3.97 -19.77
N SER A 204 16.65 -3.72 -20.94
CA SER A 204 16.66 -2.39 -21.56
C SER A 204 15.82 -1.33 -20.81
N ASN A 205 14.98 -1.72 -19.88
CA ASN A 205 14.12 -0.83 -19.08
C ASN A 205 14.55 -0.75 -17.61
N ASN A 206 15.63 -1.41 -17.21
CA ASN A 206 16.11 -1.35 -15.84
C ASN A 206 16.54 0.08 -15.45
N ILE A 207 16.54 0.36 -14.15
CA ILE A 207 16.84 1.69 -13.62
C ILE A 207 18.25 2.16 -13.98
N LEU A 208 19.23 1.26 -13.97
CA LEU A 208 20.62 1.59 -14.28
C LEU A 208 20.77 2.06 -15.74
N THR A 209 20.13 1.35 -16.68
CA THR A 209 20.11 1.74 -18.10
C THR A 209 19.48 3.12 -18.29
N LYS A 210 18.35 3.39 -17.62
CA LYS A 210 17.68 4.70 -17.66
C LYS A 210 18.57 5.81 -17.11
N MET A 211 19.25 5.58 -15.98
CA MET A 211 20.18 6.53 -15.38
C MET A 211 21.35 6.85 -16.33
N LEU A 212 21.97 5.82 -16.89
CA LEU A 212 23.10 5.99 -17.82
C LEU A 212 22.68 6.78 -19.06
N ILE A 213 21.54 6.43 -19.69
CA ILE A 213 21.05 7.16 -20.88
C ILE A 213 20.79 8.64 -20.56
N SER A 214 20.25 8.96 -19.39
CA SER A 214 19.92 10.32 -19.00
C SER A 214 21.13 11.15 -18.56
N ALA A 215 22.18 10.50 -18.03
CA ALA A 215 23.35 11.16 -17.49
C ALA A 215 24.51 11.32 -18.49
N LEU A 216 24.57 10.47 -19.53
CA LEU A 216 25.63 10.53 -20.53
C LEU A 216 25.49 11.77 -21.42
N GLU A 217 26.55 12.55 -21.49
CA GLU A 217 26.71 13.64 -22.46
C GLU A 217 26.94 13.10 -23.89
N ASP A 218 26.71 13.94 -24.89
CA ASP A 218 26.88 13.51 -26.29
C ASP A 218 28.35 13.13 -26.61
N SER A 219 29.31 13.75 -25.93
CA SER A 219 30.73 13.39 -25.99
C SER A 219 30.99 11.96 -25.48
N ASP A 220 30.30 11.55 -24.40
CA ASP A 220 30.43 10.20 -23.83
C ASP A 220 29.75 9.16 -24.71
N LYS A 221 28.58 9.50 -25.25
CA LYS A 221 27.86 8.66 -26.23
C LYS A 221 28.73 8.40 -27.48
N ALA A 222 29.41 9.44 -28.00
CA ALA A 222 30.32 9.31 -29.12
C ALA A 222 31.50 8.38 -28.81
N LYS A 223 32.11 8.51 -27.63
CA LYS A 223 33.22 7.62 -27.19
C LYS A 223 32.74 6.16 -27.06
N ILE A 224 31.57 5.93 -26.48
CA ILE A 224 31.00 4.58 -26.33
C ILE A 224 30.74 3.96 -27.71
N ASN A 225 30.16 4.72 -28.64
CA ASN A 225 29.93 4.25 -30.01
C ASN A 225 31.27 3.92 -30.73
N SER A 226 32.27 4.79 -30.60
CA SER A 226 33.61 4.54 -31.18
C SER A 226 34.25 3.28 -30.59
N ALA A 227 34.19 3.10 -29.26
CA ALA A 227 34.72 1.90 -28.61
C ALA A 227 33.98 0.63 -29.06
N TYR A 228 32.68 0.72 -29.26
CA TYR A 228 31.84 -0.39 -29.74
C TYR A 228 32.20 -0.75 -31.19
N THR A 229 32.42 0.23 -32.07
CA THR A 229 32.91 0.01 -33.45
C THR A 229 34.29 -0.67 -33.43
N SER A 230 35.23 -0.14 -32.65
CA SER A 230 36.57 -0.73 -32.55
C SER A 230 36.56 -2.19 -32.06
N PHE A 231 35.59 -2.58 -31.25
CA PHE A 231 35.40 -3.98 -30.85
C PHE A 231 35.10 -4.89 -32.05
N PHE A 232 34.30 -4.43 -33.01
CA PHE A 232 34.02 -5.20 -34.23
C PHE A 232 35.18 -5.21 -35.18
N ASP A 233 35.91 -4.09 -35.32
CA ASP A 233 37.15 -4.01 -36.13
C ASP A 233 38.19 -5.05 -35.64
N GLU A 234 38.28 -5.22 -34.30
CA GLU A 234 39.16 -6.22 -33.70
C GLU A 234 38.72 -7.66 -34.04
N ILE A 235 37.41 -7.94 -33.97
CA ILE A 235 36.86 -9.26 -34.37
C ILE A 235 37.17 -9.53 -35.85
N GLU A 236 36.93 -8.56 -36.72
CA GLU A 236 37.17 -8.67 -38.17
C GLU A 236 38.64 -8.91 -38.48
N SER A 237 39.55 -8.34 -37.68
CA SER A 237 41.00 -8.51 -37.82
C SER A 237 41.47 -9.94 -37.50
N THR A 238 40.67 -10.75 -36.79
CA THR A 238 41.06 -12.09 -36.36
C THR A 238 41.20 -13.07 -37.54
N GLU A 239 42.24 -13.92 -37.50
CA GLU A 239 42.44 -14.99 -38.50
C GLU A 239 41.24 -15.95 -38.56
N THR A 240 40.53 -16.13 -37.44
CA THR A 240 39.34 -17.00 -37.36
C THR A 240 38.19 -16.41 -38.18
N PHE A 241 37.93 -15.11 -38.03
CA PHE A 241 36.85 -14.44 -38.79
C PHE A 241 37.21 -14.42 -40.29
N LYS A 242 38.44 -14.07 -40.65
CA LYS A 242 38.89 -14.10 -42.03
C LYS A 242 38.68 -15.46 -42.68
N LYS A 243 38.99 -16.56 -41.98
CA LYS A 243 38.74 -17.92 -42.48
C LYS A 243 37.27 -18.26 -42.66
N ILE A 244 36.37 -17.71 -41.83
CA ILE A 244 34.92 -17.93 -41.93
C ILE A 244 34.33 -17.22 -43.15
N VAL A 245 34.80 -16.00 -43.43
CA VAL A 245 34.25 -15.18 -44.52
C VAL A 245 34.98 -15.35 -45.85
N THR A 246 36.12 -16.05 -45.87
CA THR A 246 36.83 -16.38 -47.11
C THR A 246 36.27 -17.68 -47.68
N PRO A 247 35.73 -17.67 -48.89
CA PRO A 247 35.17 -18.88 -49.50
C PRO A 247 36.29 -19.93 -49.75
N ASP A 248 35.88 -21.19 -49.75
CA ASP A 248 36.73 -22.29 -50.17
C ASP A 248 37.12 -22.05 -51.65
N PRO A 249 38.39 -22.29 -52.06
CA PRO A 249 38.84 -22.11 -53.44
C PRO A 249 37.97 -22.80 -54.50
N ASP A 250 37.36 -23.91 -54.14
CA ASP A 250 36.46 -24.66 -55.05
C ASP A 250 35.11 -23.92 -55.29
N PHE A 251 34.77 -22.94 -54.46
CA PHE A 251 33.52 -22.16 -54.54
C PHE A 251 33.78 -20.68 -54.81
N GLU A 252 35.02 -20.26 -55.04
CA GLU A 252 35.40 -18.85 -55.21
C GLU A 252 34.61 -18.18 -56.35
N ASN A 253 34.48 -18.85 -57.49
CA ASN A 253 33.70 -18.32 -58.61
C ASN A 253 32.18 -18.22 -58.33
N PHE A 254 31.63 -19.07 -57.48
CA PHE A 254 30.26 -19.02 -57.08
C PHE A 254 29.99 -17.84 -56.13
N PHE A 255 30.91 -17.58 -55.22
CA PHE A 255 30.83 -16.44 -54.32
C PHE A 255 30.96 -15.11 -55.06
N ASP A 256 31.88 -14.98 -55.98
CA ASP A 256 32.10 -13.77 -56.78
C ASP A 256 30.90 -13.41 -57.69
N GLU A 257 30.12 -14.39 -58.13
CA GLU A 257 28.95 -14.17 -58.96
C GLU A 257 27.66 -13.91 -58.15
N ILE A 258 27.55 -14.35 -56.91
CA ILE A 258 26.30 -14.36 -56.14
C ILE A 258 26.39 -13.55 -54.86
N VAL A 259 27.57 -13.48 -54.21
CA VAL A 259 27.75 -12.88 -52.91
C VAL A 259 28.82 -11.80 -53.01
N ASP A 260 28.45 -10.57 -52.75
CA ASP A 260 29.40 -9.47 -52.58
C ASP A 260 30.34 -9.75 -51.39
N LYS A 261 31.43 -8.99 -51.27
CA LYS A 261 32.38 -9.09 -50.17
C LYS A 261 31.67 -9.10 -48.81
N LEU A 262 31.88 -10.15 -48.02
CA LEU A 262 31.35 -10.24 -46.67
C LEU A 262 32.19 -9.42 -45.70
N GLU A 263 31.56 -8.49 -45.02
CA GLU A 263 32.19 -7.63 -44.02
C GLU A 263 31.47 -7.81 -42.66
N CYS A 264 32.22 -7.68 -41.56
CA CYS A 264 31.64 -7.68 -40.24
C CYS A 264 31.08 -6.30 -39.90
N ILE A 265 29.79 -6.12 -40.13
CA ILE A 265 29.16 -4.86 -39.75
C ILE A 265 28.50 -5.06 -38.39
N PRO A 266 28.78 -4.15 -37.43
CA PRO A 266 28.01 -4.19 -36.20
C PRO A 266 26.52 -4.02 -36.54
N ASN A 267 25.70 -4.99 -36.16
CA ASN A 267 24.27 -4.80 -36.13
C ASN A 267 24.03 -3.75 -35.02
N LEU A 268 24.05 -2.45 -35.42
CA LEU A 268 24.05 -1.32 -34.50
C LEU A 268 22.88 -1.43 -33.50
N PRO A 269 23.09 -2.05 -32.33
CA PRO A 269 22.11 -1.90 -31.27
C PRO A 269 22.09 -0.41 -30.93
N ASN A 270 20.91 0.13 -30.70
CA ASN A 270 20.82 1.48 -30.17
C ASN A 270 21.59 1.54 -28.83
N LEU A 271 22.08 2.70 -28.45
CA LEU A 271 22.85 2.90 -27.21
C LEU A 271 22.16 2.26 -25.99
N LYS A 272 20.83 2.25 -25.95
CA LYS A 272 20.04 1.61 -24.92
C LYS A 272 20.31 0.10 -24.82
N SER A 273 20.43 -0.59 -25.93
CA SER A 273 20.75 -2.04 -25.95
C SER A 273 22.15 -2.33 -25.46
N ILE A 274 23.12 -1.48 -25.80
CA ILE A 274 24.51 -1.61 -25.30
C ILE A 274 24.51 -1.44 -23.77
N LEU A 275 23.91 -0.38 -23.27
CA LEU A 275 23.88 -0.05 -21.85
C LEU A 275 23.05 -1.05 -21.02
N SER A 276 22.09 -1.74 -21.63
CA SER A 276 21.27 -2.74 -20.94
C SER A 276 22.06 -4.00 -20.52
N ASN A 277 23.24 -4.22 -21.08
CA ASN A 277 24.13 -5.32 -20.71
C ASN A 277 25.03 -4.99 -19.51
N ILE A 278 24.97 -3.75 -19.00
CA ILE A 278 25.74 -3.35 -17.82
C ILE A 278 25.04 -3.90 -16.58
N THR A 279 25.82 -4.57 -15.72
CA THR A 279 25.37 -5.04 -14.42
C THR A 279 26.25 -4.48 -13.31
N LEU A 280 25.74 -4.47 -12.08
CA LEU A 280 26.45 -3.98 -10.92
C LEU A 280 27.11 -5.12 -10.15
N LYS A 281 28.28 -4.82 -9.57
CA LYS A 281 28.99 -5.68 -8.62
C LYS A 281 29.03 -4.98 -7.26
N SER A 282 28.86 -5.76 -6.19
CA SER A 282 28.97 -5.29 -4.81
C SER A 282 29.96 -6.16 -4.05
N GLY A 283 31.12 -5.62 -3.75
CA GLY A 283 32.25 -6.40 -3.26
C GLY A 283 32.70 -7.41 -4.32
N GLU A 284 32.86 -8.67 -3.95
CA GLU A 284 33.28 -9.75 -4.86
C GLU A 284 32.13 -10.41 -5.64
N SER A 285 30.85 -10.07 -5.34
CA SER A 285 29.68 -10.72 -5.92
C SER A 285 28.91 -9.80 -6.85
N TYR A 286 28.38 -10.34 -7.94
CA TYR A 286 27.42 -9.63 -8.76
C TYR A 286 26.13 -9.34 -7.99
N LEU A 287 25.45 -8.23 -8.34
CA LEU A 287 24.25 -7.80 -7.61
C LEU A 287 23.14 -8.86 -7.68
N TYR A 288 22.98 -9.55 -8.82
CA TYR A 288 21.98 -10.62 -8.97
C TYR A 288 22.25 -11.84 -8.06
N GLN A 289 23.48 -12.03 -7.58
CA GLN A 289 23.85 -13.09 -6.62
C GLN A 289 23.50 -12.72 -5.16
N ARG A 290 23.15 -11.46 -4.90
CA ARG A 290 22.74 -11.00 -3.58
C ARG A 290 21.26 -11.32 -3.33
N GLY A 291 20.88 -11.44 -2.07
CA GLY A 291 19.47 -11.65 -1.67
C GLY A 291 18.56 -10.52 -2.19
N LEU A 292 17.30 -10.85 -2.49
CA LEU A 292 16.31 -9.94 -3.07
C LEU A 292 16.16 -8.64 -2.27
N GLY A 293 16.16 -8.72 -0.93
CA GLY A 293 16.07 -7.53 -0.09
C GLY A 293 17.23 -6.56 -0.27
N TYR A 294 18.46 -7.04 -0.44
CA TYR A 294 19.60 -6.17 -0.73
C TYR A 294 19.44 -5.51 -2.12
N ARG A 295 18.99 -6.25 -3.12
CA ARG A 295 18.74 -5.73 -4.47
C ARG A 295 17.64 -4.65 -4.45
N ASN A 296 16.58 -4.86 -3.68
CA ASN A 296 15.52 -3.86 -3.51
C ASN A 296 16.03 -2.56 -2.86
N LEU A 297 16.91 -2.65 -1.86
CA LEU A 297 17.55 -1.46 -1.28
C LEU A 297 18.36 -0.67 -2.31
N VAL A 298 19.19 -1.36 -3.08
CA VAL A 298 19.99 -0.72 -4.13
C VAL A 298 19.08 -0.10 -5.19
N PHE A 299 17.98 -0.78 -5.56
CA PHE A 299 17.02 -0.26 -6.52
C PHE A 299 16.34 1.03 -6.00
N ILE A 300 15.85 1.04 -4.76
CA ILE A 300 15.26 2.22 -4.13
C ILE A 300 16.27 3.38 -4.14
N TYR A 301 17.51 3.12 -3.74
CA TYR A 301 18.57 4.14 -3.76
C TYR A 301 18.79 4.73 -5.15
N LEU A 302 18.99 3.88 -6.17
CA LEU A 302 19.21 4.32 -7.54
C LEU A 302 18.02 5.09 -8.11
N LEU A 303 16.79 4.67 -7.81
CA LEU A 303 15.60 5.35 -8.27
C LEU A 303 15.49 6.78 -7.71
N PHE A 304 15.77 6.96 -6.42
CA PHE A 304 15.75 8.31 -5.83
C PHE A 304 16.90 9.19 -6.36
N GLU A 305 18.09 8.63 -6.61
CA GLU A 305 19.17 9.37 -7.25
C GLU A 305 18.81 9.75 -8.70
N PHE A 306 18.15 8.86 -9.44
CA PHE A 306 17.61 9.16 -10.76
C PHE A 306 16.65 10.35 -10.74
N PHE A 307 15.72 10.40 -9.76
CA PHE A 307 14.78 11.51 -9.63
C PHE A 307 15.45 12.85 -9.30
N LYS A 308 16.51 12.85 -8.53
CA LYS A 308 17.29 14.07 -8.24
C LYS A 308 17.93 14.68 -9.50
N GLY A 309 18.36 13.82 -10.45
CA GLY A 309 18.96 14.24 -11.71
C GLY A 309 17.96 14.65 -12.79
N ASN A 310 16.69 14.28 -12.67
CA ASN A 310 15.65 14.52 -13.66
C ASN A 310 15.05 15.92 -13.60
N LYS A 311 14.88 16.56 -14.76
CA LYS A 311 14.21 17.86 -14.93
C LYS A 311 12.71 17.70 -15.20
N ASN A 312 12.07 16.66 -14.65
CA ASN A 312 10.63 16.48 -14.77
C ASN A 312 9.86 17.52 -13.92
N ALA A 313 8.66 17.84 -14.36
CA ALA A 313 7.73 18.66 -13.59
C ALA A 313 7.26 17.88 -12.33
N LEU A 314 7.03 16.56 -12.46
CA LEU A 314 6.68 15.69 -11.35
C LEU A 314 7.31 14.29 -11.53
N ASN A 315 7.90 13.77 -10.47
CA ASN A 315 8.30 12.37 -10.31
C ASN A 315 7.44 11.75 -9.21
N LEU A 316 6.48 10.91 -9.59
CA LEU A 316 5.65 10.15 -8.67
C LEU A 316 6.26 8.77 -8.45
N CYS A 317 6.61 8.47 -7.21
CA CYS A 317 7.14 7.19 -6.79
C CYS A 317 6.08 6.42 -5.97
N CYS A 318 5.59 5.30 -6.51
CA CYS A 318 4.68 4.39 -5.82
C CYS A 318 5.48 3.19 -5.33
N ILE A 319 5.54 2.97 -4.01
CA ILE A 319 6.30 1.87 -3.40
C ILE A 319 5.30 0.94 -2.72
N GLU A 320 5.21 -0.30 -3.21
CA GLU A 320 4.38 -1.33 -2.60
C GLU A 320 5.22 -2.19 -1.67
N GLU A 321 4.75 -2.29 -0.43
CA GLU A 321 5.28 -3.16 0.60
C GLU A 321 6.82 -3.14 0.70
N PRO A 322 7.44 -1.97 1.02
CA PRO A 322 8.89 -1.87 1.10
C PRO A 322 9.52 -2.82 2.11
N GLU A 323 8.71 -3.37 3.03
CA GLU A 323 9.10 -4.41 3.99
C GLU A 323 9.34 -5.78 3.35
N ALA A 324 8.82 -6.04 2.16
CA ALA A 324 8.95 -7.33 1.51
C ALA A 324 10.44 -7.69 1.31
N HIS A 325 10.81 -8.87 1.79
CA HIS A 325 12.18 -9.41 1.71
C HIS A 325 13.27 -8.61 2.44
N LEU A 326 12.93 -7.54 3.20
CA LEU A 326 13.89 -6.78 3.98
C LEU A 326 14.02 -7.31 5.41
N SER A 327 15.26 -7.36 5.92
CA SER A 327 15.49 -7.54 7.35
C SER A 327 15.02 -6.30 8.10
N VAL A 328 14.74 -6.44 9.40
CA VAL A 328 14.29 -5.33 10.26
C VAL A 328 15.22 -4.11 10.18
N ASN A 329 16.53 -4.34 10.16
CA ASN A 329 17.52 -3.24 10.06
C ASN A 329 17.49 -2.57 8.68
N ASN A 330 17.39 -3.35 7.62
CA ASN A 330 17.34 -2.84 6.27
C ASN A 330 16.04 -2.06 6.03
N LEU A 331 14.92 -2.51 6.57
CA LEU A 331 13.65 -1.80 6.50
C LEU A 331 13.71 -0.44 7.20
N ARG A 332 14.32 -0.37 8.38
CA ARG A 332 14.53 0.91 9.09
C ARG A 332 15.36 1.87 8.26
N PHE A 333 16.42 1.36 7.62
CA PHE A 333 17.28 2.16 6.77
C PHE A 333 16.54 2.66 5.53
N ALA A 334 15.82 1.76 4.83
CA ALA A 334 15.02 2.10 3.65
C ALA A 334 13.98 3.18 3.97
N THR A 335 13.23 3.00 5.06
CA THR A 335 12.18 3.94 5.49
C THR A 335 12.77 5.33 5.81
N ASP A 336 13.88 5.39 6.53
CA ASP A 336 14.61 6.64 6.81
C ASP A 336 15.11 7.32 5.54
N PHE A 337 15.65 6.55 4.61
CA PHE A 337 16.15 7.05 3.35
C PHE A 337 15.02 7.64 2.50
N ILE A 338 13.90 6.90 2.34
CA ILE A 338 12.72 7.37 1.60
C ILE A 338 12.17 8.65 2.22
N TYR A 339 11.97 8.69 3.53
CA TYR A 339 11.46 9.87 4.24
C TYR A 339 12.35 11.10 4.01
N LYS A 340 13.65 10.97 4.26
CA LYS A 340 14.61 12.07 4.09
C LYS A 340 14.73 12.51 2.62
N SER A 341 14.69 11.57 1.68
CA SER A 341 14.79 11.88 0.25
C SER A 341 13.55 12.60 -0.26
N THR A 342 12.35 12.22 0.19
CA THR A 342 11.10 12.93 -0.15
C THR A 342 11.09 14.35 0.43
N GLN A 343 11.55 14.53 1.67
CA GLN A 343 11.63 15.87 2.30
C GLN A 343 12.67 16.79 1.63
N LYS A 344 13.80 16.24 1.17
CA LYS A 344 14.90 16.98 0.54
C LYS A 344 14.75 17.10 -0.98
N GLY A 345 13.93 16.26 -1.62
CA GLY A 345 13.83 16.13 -3.07
C GLY A 345 13.23 17.32 -3.83
N GLY A 346 12.92 18.40 -3.12
CA GLY A 346 12.32 19.60 -3.72
C GLY A 346 10.86 19.39 -4.12
N SER A 347 10.32 20.33 -4.91
CA SER A 347 8.90 20.34 -5.29
C SER A 347 8.49 19.28 -6.31
N SER A 348 9.44 18.59 -6.96
CA SER A 348 9.16 17.68 -8.08
C SER A 348 9.05 16.20 -7.70
N LEU A 349 9.21 15.82 -6.43
CA LEU A 349 9.11 14.44 -5.97
C LEU A 349 7.89 14.25 -5.07
N GLN A 350 7.04 13.29 -5.43
CA GLN A 350 5.94 12.80 -4.58
C GLN A 350 6.12 11.30 -4.37
N THR A 351 5.97 10.84 -3.13
CA THR A 351 6.13 9.44 -2.77
C THR A 351 4.86 8.90 -2.13
N LEU A 352 4.31 7.85 -2.69
CA LEU A 352 3.19 7.08 -2.14
C LEU A 352 3.72 5.71 -1.72
N ILE A 353 3.42 5.30 -0.49
CA ILE A 353 3.87 4.02 0.06
C ILE A 353 2.64 3.23 0.48
N SER A 354 2.51 1.98 0.06
CA SER A 354 1.62 1.04 0.71
C SER A 354 2.40 0.13 1.64
N SER A 355 1.90 -0.11 2.86
CA SER A 355 2.63 -0.93 3.82
C SER A 355 1.68 -1.62 4.80
N HIS A 356 2.09 -2.81 5.24
CA HIS A 356 1.51 -3.56 6.36
C HIS A 356 2.46 -3.63 7.57
N SER A 357 3.58 -2.91 7.53
CA SER A 357 4.58 -2.94 8.60
C SER A 357 4.34 -1.84 9.63
N PRO A 358 4.10 -2.18 10.91
CA PRO A 358 4.06 -1.19 12.00
C PRO A 358 5.31 -0.34 12.06
N GLN A 359 6.48 -0.91 11.73
CA GLN A 359 7.76 -0.20 11.75
C GLN A 359 7.81 0.94 10.73
N VAL A 360 7.23 0.75 9.54
CA VAL A 360 7.11 1.79 8.51
C VAL A 360 6.16 2.88 9.00
N ILE A 361 4.99 2.48 9.52
CA ILE A 361 3.93 3.39 9.94
C ILE A 361 4.37 4.25 11.12
N ASN A 362 5.00 3.62 12.12
CA ASN A 362 5.41 4.33 13.35
C ASN A 362 6.56 5.31 13.14
N LYS A 363 7.25 5.21 11.99
CA LYS A 363 8.34 6.12 11.60
C LYS A 363 7.82 7.41 10.98
N LEU A 364 6.66 7.37 10.33
CA LEU A 364 6.04 8.50 9.66
C LEU A 364 5.08 9.23 10.61
N GLU A 365 4.78 10.48 10.31
CA GLU A 365 3.75 11.21 11.05
C GLU A 365 2.36 10.68 10.66
N LEU A 366 1.45 10.60 11.63
CA LEU A 366 0.08 10.11 11.39
C LEU A 366 -0.67 10.94 10.34
N THR A 367 -0.34 12.21 10.20
CA THR A 367 -0.89 13.09 9.16
C THR A 367 -0.58 12.64 7.73
N ASN A 368 0.44 11.80 7.56
CA ASN A 368 0.77 11.18 6.27
C ASN A 368 0.05 9.85 6.04
N VAL A 369 -0.66 9.35 7.05
CA VAL A 369 -1.32 8.03 6.99
C VAL A 369 -2.74 8.17 6.48
N ILE A 370 -3.06 7.39 5.47
CA ILE A 370 -4.39 7.29 4.87
C ILE A 370 -4.85 5.83 4.98
N VAL A 371 -5.98 5.61 5.64
CA VAL A 371 -6.58 4.29 5.77
C VAL A 371 -7.59 4.07 4.66
N LEU A 372 -7.39 3.06 3.84
CA LEU A 372 -8.39 2.61 2.87
C LEU A 372 -9.36 1.64 3.54
N SER A 373 -10.65 1.94 3.47
CA SER A 373 -11.71 1.12 4.02
C SER A 373 -12.94 1.12 3.11
N GLY A 374 -13.15 0.03 2.37
CA GLY A 374 -14.17 0.00 1.33
C GLY A 374 -13.89 1.06 0.25
N ASN A 375 -14.89 1.89 -0.06
CA ASN A 375 -14.77 2.98 -1.04
C ASN A 375 -14.35 4.32 -0.40
N GLU A 376 -13.77 4.31 0.78
CA GLU A 376 -13.39 5.53 1.51
C GLU A 376 -11.89 5.59 1.78
N ALA A 377 -11.34 6.81 1.72
CA ALA A 377 -9.99 7.13 2.14
C ALA A 377 -10.06 8.03 3.40
N ILE A 378 -9.60 7.51 4.51
CA ILE A 378 -9.67 8.16 5.81
C ILE A 378 -8.29 8.68 6.20
N HIS A 379 -8.16 10.00 6.30
CA HIS A 379 -6.93 10.65 6.75
C HIS A 379 -6.86 10.63 8.28
N LEU A 380 -5.79 10.07 8.82
CA LEU A 380 -5.58 10.11 10.26
C LEU A 380 -5.13 11.49 10.71
N THR A 381 -5.68 11.94 11.84
CA THR A 381 -5.29 13.19 12.47
C THR A 381 -4.79 12.94 13.89
N ASP A 382 -3.74 13.63 14.27
CA ASP A 382 -3.20 13.67 15.63
C ASP A 382 -3.05 15.14 16.03
N SER A 383 -4.16 15.77 16.40
CA SER A 383 -4.24 17.20 16.68
C SER A 383 -3.25 17.69 17.76
N LYS A 384 -2.85 16.81 18.67
CA LYS A 384 -1.91 17.09 19.77
C LYS A 384 -0.53 16.48 19.56
N LYS A 385 -0.29 15.78 18.43
CA LYS A 385 0.92 14.97 18.17
C LYS A 385 1.24 13.96 19.28
N HIS A 386 0.25 13.60 20.08
CA HIS A 386 0.44 12.75 21.24
C HIS A 386 0.69 11.31 20.82
N LEU A 387 -0.12 10.78 19.93
CA LEU A 387 0.05 9.43 19.39
C LEU A 387 1.28 9.32 18.51
N THR A 388 1.55 10.32 17.67
CA THR A 388 2.79 10.38 16.87
C THR A 388 4.03 10.28 17.76
N ASN A 389 4.08 11.04 18.85
CA ASN A 389 5.20 10.99 19.79
C ASN A 389 5.27 9.66 20.56
N TYR A 390 4.14 9.07 20.86
CA TYR A 390 4.08 7.73 21.47
C TYR A 390 4.64 6.66 20.53
N LEU A 391 4.20 6.62 19.27
CA LEU A 391 4.66 5.68 18.26
C LEU A 391 6.18 5.81 17.98
N ARG A 392 6.71 7.03 18.00
CA ARG A 392 8.17 7.27 17.89
C ARG A 392 8.96 6.65 19.05
N LYS A 393 8.38 6.66 20.25
CA LYS A 393 8.99 6.05 21.45
C LYS A 393 8.78 4.53 21.52
N ARG A 394 7.74 4.02 20.89
CA ARG A 394 7.38 2.60 20.82
C ARG A 394 7.27 2.09 19.39
N PRO A 395 8.40 1.96 18.68
CA PRO A 395 8.40 1.60 17.25
C PRO A 395 7.82 0.21 16.95
N ASN A 396 7.69 -0.64 17.95
CA ASN A 396 7.12 -1.98 17.82
C ASN A 396 5.62 -2.04 18.16
N PHE A 397 4.99 -0.91 18.56
CA PHE A 397 3.55 -0.87 18.79
C PHE A 397 2.81 -1.08 17.46
N ASP A 398 1.90 -2.04 17.43
CA ASP A 398 1.17 -2.38 16.22
C ASP A 398 -0.11 -1.56 16.09
N ILE A 399 0.01 -0.39 15.49
CA ILE A 399 -1.12 0.50 15.21
C ILE A 399 -2.11 -0.11 14.21
N LEU A 400 -1.66 -1.03 13.33
CA LEU A 400 -2.54 -1.70 12.37
C LEU A 400 -3.52 -2.62 13.08
N LYS A 401 -3.06 -3.37 14.08
CA LYS A 401 -3.94 -4.19 14.92
C LYS A 401 -5.02 -3.35 15.56
N LEU A 402 -4.66 -2.18 16.09
CA LEU A 402 -5.65 -1.26 16.64
C LEU A 402 -6.68 -0.82 15.61
N LEU A 403 -6.26 -0.38 14.42
CA LEU A 403 -7.14 0.26 13.44
C LEU A 403 -7.93 -0.71 12.57
N LEU A 404 -7.35 -1.87 12.22
CA LEU A 404 -7.88 -2.76 11.20
C LEU A 404 -8.56 -4.01 11.76
N SER A 405 -8.22 -4.44 13.00
CA SER A 405 -8.84 -5.63 13.59
C SER A 405 -10.35 -5.45 13.79
N ASN A 406 -11.10 -6.54 13.69
CA ASN A 406 -12.54 -6.49 13.90
C ASN A 406 -12.91 -6.29 15.37
N LYS A 407 -12.14 -6.91 16.26
CA LYS A 407 -12.37 -6.85 17.70
C LYS A 407 -11.03 -6.57 18.40
N THR A 408 -10.98 -5.51 19.18
CA THR A 408 -9.76 -5.09 19.88
C THR A 408 -10.04 -4.83 21.35
N VAL A 409 -9.20 -5.39 22.22
CA VAL A 409 -9.18 -5.08 23.64
C VAL A 409 -7.91 -4.30 23.96
N LEU A 410 -8.05 -3.08 24.44
CA LEU A 410 -6.93 -2.28 24.94
C LEU A 410 -6.80 -2.45 26.45
N VAL A 411 -5.57 -2.68 26.89
CA VAL A 411 -5.22 -2.82 28.32
C VAL A 411 -4.08 -1.89 28.68
N GLU A 412 -3.90 -1.63 29.98
CA GLU A 412 -2.86 -0.72 30.44
C GLU A 412 -1.47 -1.32 30.29
N GLY A 413 -1.29 -2.58 30.66
CA GLY A 413 0.01 -3.21 30.73
C GLY A 413 0.07 -4.60 30.13
N THR A 414 1.30 -5.10 30.02
CA THR A 414 1.58 -6.46 29.51
C THR A 414 1.03 -7.57 30.42
N THR A 415 0.83 -7.29 31.70
CA THR A 415 0.28 -8.25 32.65
C THR A 415 -1.18 -8.57 32.39
N GLU A 416 -1.97 -7.55 32.07
CA GLU A 416 -3.36 -7.68 31.64
C GLU A 416 -3.46 -8.40 30.29
N GLU A 417 -2.59 -8.03 29.35
CA GLU A 417 -2.51 -8.65 28.03
C GLU A 417 -2.23 -10.16 28.15
N MET A 418 -1.21 -10.57 28.93
CA MET A 418 -0.87 -11.98 29.17
C MET A 418 -2.04 -12.74 29.78
N LEU A 419 -2.69 -12.19 30.80
CA LEU A 419 -3.81 -12.82 31.48
C LEU A 419 -4.99 -13.06 30.51
N ILE A 420 -5.36 -12.04 29.75
CA ILE A 420 -6.50 -12.13 28.82
C ILE A 420 -6.19 -13.11 27.69
N ASN A 421 -4.98 -13.10 27.14
CA ASN A 421 -4.56 -14.05 26.11
C ASN A 421 -4.58 -15.49 26.63
N ALA A 422 -4.12 -15.75 27.86
CA ALA A 422 -4.19 -17.08 28.47
C ALA A 422 -5.65 -17.58 28.58
N ILE A 423 -6.56 -16.72 28.97
CA ILE A 423 -7.99 -17.04 29.06
C ILE A 423 -8.63 -17.32 27.71
N LEU A 424 -8.31 -16.49 26.70
CA LEU A 424 -8.81 -16.69 25.34
C LEU A 424 -8.31 -18.00 24.76
N TYR A 425 -7.06 -18.34 24.99
CA TYR A 425 -6.46 -19.60 24.56
C TYR A 425 -7.15 -20.80 25.22
N ARG A 426 -7.30 -20.80 26.55
CA ARG A 426 -7.96 -21.90 27.29
C ARG A 426 -9.41 -22.12 26.85
N ASN A 427 -10.14 -21.07 26.55
CA ASN A 427 -11.54 -21.15 26.14
C ASN A 427 -11.74 -21.55 24.67
N ASN A 428 -10.68 -21.95 23.95
CA ASN A 428 -10.70 -22.26 22.52
C ASN A 428 -11.44 -21.18 21.69
N LYS A 429 -11.44 -19.94 22.16
CA LYS A 429 -12.03 -18.84 21.42
C LYS A 429 -11.13 -18.52 20.25
N ASN A 430 -11.75 -18.33 19.10
CA ASN A 430 -11.04 -18.03 17.87
C ASN A 430 -10.25 -16.72 18.04
N LEU A 431 -8.94 -16.81 18.35
CA LEU A 431 -8.03 -15.70 18.57
C LEU A 431 -7.82 -14.88 17.30
N SER A 432 -8.07 -15.47 16.12
CA SER A 432 -7.88 -14.81 14.83
C SER A 432 -8.79 -13.58 14.61
N SER A 433 -9.84 -13.42 15.41
CA SER A 433 -10.77 -12.28 15.28
C SER A 433 -10.67 -11.25 16.41
N LEU A 434 -9.89 -11.52 17.47
CA LEU A 434 -9.76 -10.66 18.64
C LEU A 434 -8.27 -10.37 18.92
N GLU A 435 -7.91 -9.09 18.93
CA GLU A 435 -6.57 -8.62 19.30
C GLU A 435 -6.60 -8.01 20.70
N VAL A 436 -5.65 -8.39 21.53
CA VAL A 436 -5.40 -7.77 22.85
C VAL A 436 -4.13 -6.95 22.76
N ILE A 437 -4.19 -5.68 23.11
CA ILE A 437 -3.09 -4.74 22.91
C ILE A 437 -2.82 -3.96 24.20
N SER A 438 -1.61 -4.07 24.72
CA SER A 438 -1.12 -3.25 25.82
C SER A 438 -0.62 -1.90 25.31
N ILE A 439 -1.15 -0.80 25.88
CA ILE A 439 -0.67 0.55 25.56
C ILE A 439 0.43 1.03 26.50
N GLU A 440 0.74 0.31 27.58
CA GLU A 440 1.75 0.63 28.61
C GLU A 440 1.67 2.08 29.14
N GLN A 441 0.47 2.60 29.23
CA GLN A 441 0.15 3.91 29.78
C GLN A 441 -1.36 4.03 30.06
N THR A 442 -1.75 5.12 30.71
CA THR A 442 -3.16 5.38 31.07
C THR A 442 -3.93 6.24 30.05
N GLY A 443 -3.26 6.65 28.97
CA GLY A 443 -3.78 7.63 27.98
C GLY A 443 -4.72 7.04 26.91
N PHE A 444 -5.71 6.21 27.27
CA PHE A 444 -6.64 5.54 26.34
C PHE A 444 -7.38 6.47 25.39
N ILE A 445 -7.69 7.71 25.80
CA ILE A 445 -8.47 8.67 25.01
C ILE A 445 -7.88 8.87 23.62
N THR A 446 -6.56 9.06 23.53
CA THR A 446 -5.89 9.26 22.25
C THR A 446 -6.07 8.07 21.29
N PHE A 447 -6.04 6.86 21.82
CA PHE A 447 -6.24 5.64 21.03
C PHE A 447 -7.68 5.46 20.60
N MET A 448 -8.66 5.78 21.49
CA MET A 448 -10.07 5.77 21.15
C MET A 448 -10.39 6.80 20.06
N ASP A 449 -9.85 8.01 20.17
CA ASP A 449 -10.06 9.09 19.19
C ASP A 449 -9.57 8.67 17.79
N VAL A 450 -8.38 8.10 17.69
CA VAL A 450 -7.83 7.66 16.41
C VAL A 450 -8.57 6.42 15.89
N TRP A 451 -8.94 5.49 16.77
CA TRP A 451 -9.74 4.32 16.38
C TRP A 451 -11.10 4.74 15.80
N LEU A 452 -11.76 5.73 16.41
CA LEU A 452 -13.05 6.26 15.96
C LEU A 452 -12.98 6.95 14.60
N GLN A 453 -11.84 7.55 14.21
CA GLN A 453 -11.70 8.13 12.88
C GLN A 453 -11.91 7.08 11.78
N VAL A 454 -11.50 5.82 12.03
CA VAL A 454 -11.59 4.73 11.06
C VAL A 454 -12.85 3.89 11.23
N ASN A 455 -13.31 3.69 12.48
CA ASN A 455 -14.27 2.63 12.82
C ASN A 455 -15.61 3.14 13.37
N LYS A 456 -15.82 4.45 13.45
CA LYS A 456 -17.11 5.02 13.90
C LYS A 456 -18.26 4.51 13.02
N GLY A 457 -19.32 4.01 13.66
CA GLY A 457 -20.50 3.54 12.95
C GLY A 457 -20.36 2.22 12.20
N LYS A 458 -19.22 1.51 12.32
CA LYS A 458 -19.02 0.18 11.73
C LYS A 458 -19.43 -0.92 12.72
N PRO A 459 -20.58 -1.59 12.57
CA PRO A 459 -21.13 -2.48 13.61
C PRO A 459 -20.29 -3.75 13.83
N LYS A 460 -19.48 -4.15 12.84
CA LYS A 460 -18.58 -5.31 12.95
C LYS A 460 -17.27 -5.00 13.68
N LYS A 461 -16.93 -3.71 13.84
CA LYS A 461 -15.72 -3.25 14.52
C LYS A 461 -16.06 -2.94 15.97
N LYS A 462 -15.39 -3.61 16.92
CA LYS A 462 -15.63 -3.44 18.36
C LYS A 462 -14.32 -3.13 19.08
N LEU A 463 -14.38 -2.17 20.01
CA LEU A 463 -13.27 -1.79 20.87
C LEU A 463 -13.69 -1.91 22.34
N SER A 464 -12.91 -2.62 23.13
CA SER A 464 -13.08 -2.63 24.58
C SER A 464 -11.81 -2.12 25.27
N ILE A 465 -12.01 -1.32 26.28
CA ILE A 465 -10.94 -0.79 27.13
C ILE A 465 -11.08 -1.41 28.53
N ILE A 466 -10.01 -2.01 29.02
CA ILE A 466 -9.88 -2.51 30.38
C ILE A 466 -8.83 -1.66 31.09
N ARG A 467 -9.24 -0.99 32.16
CA ARG A 467 -8.37 -0.06 32.90
C ARG A 467 -8.50 -0.21 34.39
N ASP A 468 -7.44 0.18 35.09
CA ASP A 468 -7.48 0.32 36.52
C ASP A 468 -8.23 1.58 36.95
N TYR A 469 -8.86 1.55 38.13
CA TYR A 469 -9.59 2.67 38.71
C TYR A 469 -8.66 3.78 39.19
N ASP A 470 -7.57 3.41 39.84
CA ASP A 470 -6.52 4.29 40.37
C ASP A 470 -7.04 5.46 41.23
N ASP A 471 -8.20 5.27 41.86
CA ASP A 471 -8.90 6.27 42.68
C ASP A 471 -9.16 7.62 41.94
N ASN A 472 -9.37 7.55 40.62
CA ASN A 472 -9.55 8.72 39.75
C ASN A 472 -10.91 8.75 39.05
N ASN A 473 -11.93 9.29 39.73
CA ASN A 473 -13.28 9.42 39.21
C ASN A 473 -13.35 10.31 37.95
N ALA A 474 -12.61 11.42 37.93
CA ALA A 474 -12.64 12.34 36.78
C ALA A 474 -12.14 11.69 35.50
N THR A 475 -11.12 10.84 35.59
CA THR A 475 -10.61 10.07 34.46
C THR A 475 -11.57 8.94 34.08
N LYS A 476 -12.16 8.25 35.06
CA LYS A 476 -13.20 7.24 34.84
C LYS A 476 -14.37 7.83 34.05
N ASP A 477 -14.92 8.96 34.48
CA ASP A 477 -16.05 9.60 33.82
C ASP A 477 -15.75 10.04 32.38
N LYS A 478 -14.55 10.58 32.14
CA LYS A 478 -14.10 10.92 30.79
C LYS A 478 -14.06 9.71 29.85
N HIS A 479 -13.56 8.56 30.32
CA HIS A 479 -13.51 7.35 29.52
C HIS A 479 -14.90 6.74 29.34
N GLN A 480 -15.75 6.77 30.40
CA GLN A 480 -17.12 6.24 30.36
C GLN A 480 -18.00 6.97 29.33
N LYS A 481 -17.71 8.23 29.03
CA LYS A 481 -18.40 9.00 28.00
C LYS A 481 -18.30 8.34 26.63
N TYR A 482 -17.16 7.74 26.29
CA TYR A 482 -17.00 7.00 25.02
C TYR A 482 -17.87 5.75 24.94
N ASP A 483 -18.06 5.05 26.04
CA ASP A 483 -18.98 3.90 26.15
C ASP A 483 -20.44 4.31 25.90
N ILE A 484 -20.84 5.46 26.44
CA ILE A 484 -22.21 5.98 26.31
C ILE A 484 -22.48 6.51 24.89
N GLU A 485 -21.52 7.19 24.29
CA GLU A 485 -21.68 7.87 23.00
C GLU A 485 -21.46 6.95 21.77
N ASN A 486 -20.91 5.74 21.95
CA ASN A 486 -20.55 4.86 20.85
C ASN A 486 -20.96 3.41 21.13
N ASP A 487 -21.84 2.86 20.33
CA ASP A 487 -22.34 1.49 20.47
C ASP A 487 -21.26 0.42 20.30
N ASN A 488 -20.19 0.73 19.58
CA ASN A 488 -19.09 -0.18 19.28
C ASN A 488 -17.86 0.01 20.19
N ILE A 489 -17.97 0.82 21.24
CA ILE A 489 -16.96 0.96 22.30
C ILE A 489 -17.51 0.51 23.63
N ARG A 490 -16.72 -0.18 24.45
CA ARG A 490 -17.00 -0.47 25.85
C ARG A 490 -15.80 -0.16 26.71
N VAL A 491 -16.04 0.55 27.81
CA VAL A 491 -14.99 0.86 28.80
C VAL A 491 -15.32 0.16 30.10
N ARG A 492 -14.40 -0.64 30.61
CA ARG A 492 -14.55 -1.36 31.87
C ARG A 492 -13.39 -1.02 32.79
N THR A 493 -13.74 -0.59 33.98
CA THR A 493 -12.80 -0.17 35.02
C THR A 493 -12.86 -1.17 36.16
N THR A 494 -11.71 -1.46 36.79
CA THR A 494 -11.68 -2.31 37.99
C THR A 494 -12.65 -1.78 39.04
N THR A 495 -13.24 -2.70 39.81
CA THR A 495 -14.19 -2.35 40.89
C THR A 495 -13.41 -1.85 42.10
N GLN A 496 -12.24 -2.44 42.35
CA GLN A 496 -11.29 -2.03 43.35
C GLN A 496 -10.21 -1.12 42.73
N TYR A 497 -9.11 -0.89 43.43
CA TYR A 497 -8.08 0.04 42.99
C TYR A 497 -7.34 -0.42 41.73
N THR A 498 -6.92 -1.69 41.67
CA THR A 498 -6.18 -2.28 40.55
C THR A 498 -6.69 -3.67 40.18
N LEU A 499 -6.18 -4.22 39.06
CA LEU A 499 -6.44 -5.59 38.61
C LEU A 499 -6.16 -6.63 39.70
N GLU A 500 -5.06 -6.50 40.45
CA GLU A 500 -4.69 -7.45 41.51
C GLU A 500 -5.72 -7.46 42.66
N ASP A 501 -6.29 -6.27 42.99
CA ASP A 501 -7.33 -6.17 44.01
C ASP A 501 -8.61 -6.88 43.53
N ASP A 502 -9.01 -6.65 42.29
CA ASP A 502 -10.20 -7.28 41.71
C ASP A 502 -10.05 -8.80 41.56
N LEU A 503 -8.87 -9.27 41.14
CA LEU A 503 -8.60 -10.71 41.04
C LEU A 503 -8.65 -11.40 42.42
N ALA A 504 -8.00 -10.81 43.42
CA ALA A 504 -8.00 -11.35 44.77
C ALA A 504 -9.39 -11.33 45.42
N GLY A 505 -10.17 -10.28 45.14
CA GLY A 505 -11.53 -10.07 45.62
C GLY A 505 -12.61 -10.92 44.92
N THR A 506 -12.31 -11.48 43.75
CA THR A 506 -13.25 -12.32 43.00
C THR A 506 -13.56 -13.61 43.82
N ALA A 507 -14.82 -13.96 43.84
CA ALA A 507 -15.32 -15.10 44.65
C ALA A 507 -14.54 -16.41 44.35
N GLY A 508 -14.00 -17.04 45.40
CA GLY A 508 -13.23 -18.28 45.30
C GLY A 508 -11.74 -18.09 44.92
N ASN A 509 -11.31 -16.93 44.42
CA ASN A 509 -9.95 -16.70 43.97
C ASN A 509 -8.95 -16.66 45.13
N LEU A 510 -9.35 -16.17 46.31
CA LEU A 510 -8.45 -16.15 47.47
C LEU A 510 -7.92 -17.56 47.80
N HIS A 511 -8.79 -18.58 47.76
CA HIS A 511 -8.39 -19.98 47.96
C HIS A 511 -7.46 -20.49 46.85
N ARG A 512 -7.84 -20.25 45.59
CA ARG A 512 -7.06 -20.67 44.41
C ARG A 512 -5.68 -20.05 44.39
N LEU A 513 -5.59 -18.75 44.66
CA LEU A 513 -4.32 -18.01 44.72
C LEU A 513 -3.45 -18.48 45.90
N ASN A 514 -4.05 -18.73 47.07
CA ASN A 514 -3.32 -19.33 48.20
C ASN A 514 -2.72 -20.68 47.81
N THR A 515 -3.48 -21.53 47.13
CA THR A 515 -3.00 -22.84 46.65
C THR A 515 -1.88 -22.69 45.63
N LEU A 516 -2.07 -21.83 44.60
CA LEU A 516 -1.12 -21.60 43.52
C LEU A 516 0.25 -21.10 44.06
N PHE A 517 0.22 -20.19 45.03
CA PHE A 517 1.41 -19.54 45.57
C PHE A 517 1.92 -20.17 46.89
N ASN A 518 1.25 -21.21 47.36
CA ASN A 518 1.54 -21.83 48.68
C ASN A 518 1.56 -20.77 49.80
N LYS A 519 0.50 -19.91 49.84
CA LYS A 519 0.33 -18.85 50.83
C LYS A 519 -0.86 -19.16 51.77
N LYS A 520 -0.98 -18.38 52.81
CA LYS A 520 -2.06 -18.48 53.81
C LYS A 520 -2.64 -17.09 54.10
N CYS A 521 -2.85 -16.28 53.05
CA CYS A 521 -3.51 -14.96 53.17
C CYS A 521 -4.93 -15.17 53.66
N LYS A 522 -5.35 -14.39 54.67
CA LYS A 522 -6.66 -14.49 55.28
C LYS A 522 -7.71 -13.61 54.56
N THR A 523 -7.22 -12.53 53.93
CA THR A 523 -8.11 -11.57 53.25
C THR A 523 -7.64 -11.33 51.82
N PRO A 524 -8.60 -10.87 50.93
CA PRO A 524 -8.24 -10.47 49.57
C PRO A 524 -7.18 -9.36 49.53
N GLU A 525 -7.20 -8.41 50.46
CA GLU A 525 -6.25 -7.29 50.53
C GLU A 525 -4.81 -7.78 50.78
N GLU A 526 -4.64 -8.79 51.69
CA GLU A 526 -3.33 -9.40 51.91
C GLU A 526 -2.82 -10.08 50.63
N MET A 527 -3.69 -10.78 49.92
CA MET A 527 -3.35 -11.44 48.64
C MET A 527 -3.04 -10.41 47.56
N ALA A 528 -3.82 -9.35 47.41
CA ALA A 528 -3.57 -8.28 46.46
C ALA A 528 -2.21 -7.59 46.73
N LYS A 529 -1.91 -7.28 47.98
CA LYS A 529 -0.59 -6.74 48.39
C LYS A 529 0.52 -7.70 48.03
N PHE A 530 0.32 -9.00 48.25
CA PHE A 530 1.27 -10.00 47.79
C PHE A 530 1.43 -9.98 46.28
N LEU A 531 0.37 -9.95 45.47
CA LEU A 531 0.45 -9.92 44.01
C LEU A 531 1.19 -8.70 43.49
N LYS A 532 0.91 -7.51 44.01
CA LYS A 532 1.55 -6.23 43.62
C LYS A 532 3.06 -6.20 43.86
N ASN A 533 3.61 -6.86 44.86
CA ASN A 533 5.04 -6.81 45.20
C ASN A 533 5.96 -7.40 44.11
N SER A 534 5.47 -8.30 43.25
CA SER A 534 6.20 -8.85 42.09
C SER A 534 5.21 -9.10 40.97
N LYS A 535 4.53 -8.02 40.53
CA LYS A 535 3.37 -8.05 39.62
C LYS A 535 3.62 -8.94 38.40
N ALA A 536 4.70 -8.69 37.65
CA ALA A 536 4.99 -9.38 36.41
C ALA A 536 5.16 -10.90 36.59
N GLU A 537 6.01 -11.31 37.56
CA GLU A 537 6.28 -12.72 37.83
C GLU A 537 5.03 -13.47 38.31
N ARG A 538 4.23 -12.83 39.16
CA ARG A 538 3.04 -13.46 39.75
C ARG A 538 1.90 -13.54 38.75
N MET A 539 1.71 -12.53 37.93
CA MET A 539 0.72 -12.56 36.85
C MET A 539 1.09 -13.57 35.78
N LEU A 540 2.38 -13.72 35.44
CA LEU A 540 2.84 -14.79 34.57
C LEU A 540 2.47 -16.18 35.14
N LYS A 541 2.73 -16.43 36.42
CA LYS A 541 2.38 -17.70 37.06
C LYS A 541 0.86 -17.94 37.10
N ILE A 542 0.06 -16.90 37.26
CA ILE A 542 -1.41 -16.99 37.13
C ILE A 542 -1.79 -17.37 35.71
N ALA A 543 -1.23 -16.71 34.72
CA ALA A 543 -1.49 -16.99 33.29
C ALA A 543 -1.10 -18.45 32.95
N ASP A 544 0.06 -18.93 33.40
CA ASP A 544 0.49 -20.33 33.24
C ASP A 544 -0.50 -21.31 33.87
N SER A 545 -1.00 -20.99 35.08
CA SER A 545 -2.02 -21.80 35.76
C SER A 545 -3.36 -21.84 35.01
N ILE A 546 -3.68 -20.79 34.29
CA ILE A 546 -4.86 -20.74 33.44
C ILE A 546 -4.66 -21.56 32.17
N LEU A 547 -3.45 -21.53 31.58
CA LEU A 547 -3.10 -22.31 30.39
C LEU A 547 -3.02 -23.80 30.66
N ASP A 548 -2.75 -24.21 31.90
CA ASP A 548 -2.67 -25.62 32.28
C ASP A 548 -4.04 -26.30 32.19
N GLU A 549 -4.22 -27.11 31.17
CA GLU A 549 -5.47 -27.85 30.89
C GLU A 549 -5.79 -28.89 32.01
N MET A 550 -4.77 -29.35 32.75
CA MET A 550 -4.95 -30.28 33.86
C MET A 550 -5.51 -29.57 35.09
N ASN A 551 -5.42 -28.25 35.17
CA ASN A 551 -5.97 -27.48 36.27
C ASN A 551 -7.51 -27.38 36.13
N LYS A 552 -8.24 -28.17 36.94
CA LYS A 552 -9.70 -28.20 36.91
C LYS A 552 -10.37 -27.02 37.64
N ASP A 553 -9.61 -26.27 38.44
CA ASP A 553 -10.11 -25.12 39.21
C ASP A 553 -9.29 -23.85 38.95
N PRO A 554 -9.32 -23.31 37.74
CA PRO A 554 -8.53 -22.14 37.36
C PRO A 554 -8.98 -20.88 38.09
N ILE A 555 -8.10 -19.88 38.13
CA ILE A 555 -8.42 -18.53 38.60
C ILE A 555 -9.61 -17.95 37.79
N MET A 556 -10.60 -17.43 38.51
CA MET A 556 -11.79 -16.83 37.93
C MET A 556 -11.52 -15.39 37.48
N LEU A 557 -12.15 -14.99 36.37
CA LEU A 557 -12.08 -13.63 35.88
C LEU A 557 -12.81 -12.65 36.79
N SER A 558 -12.21 -11.50 37.00
CA SER A 558 -12.92 -10.36 37.58
C SER A 558 -14.03 -9.86 36.64
N LYS A 559 -15.07 -9.29 37.25
CA LYS A 559 -16.32 -8.91 36.55
C LYS A 559 -16.06 -7.97 35.37
N HIS A 560 -15.20 -6.96 35.53
CA HIS A 560 -14.91 -5.98 34.47
C HIS A 560 -14.26 -6.61 33.24
N ILE A 561 -13.37 -7.61 33.42
CA ILE A 561 -12.79 -8.36 32.31
C ILE A 561 -13.86 -9.23 31.63
N GLN A 562 -14.69 -9.91 32.40
CA GLN A 562 -15.75 -10.76 31.84
C GLN A 562 -16.72 -9.94 30.99
N GLU A 563 -17.18 -8.80 31.48
CA GLU A 563 -18.08 -7.90 30.72
C GLU A 563 -17.42 -7.37 29.43
N ALA A 564 -16.12 -7.03 29.49
CA ALA A 564 -15.37 -6.61 28.32
C ALA A 564 -15.29 -7.71 27.26
N LEU A 565 -15.03 -8.95 27.67
CA LEU A 565 -14.94 -10.10 26.74
C LEU A 565 -16.31 -10.54 26.23
N ASP A 566 -17.39 -10.43 27.03
CA ASP A 566 -18.75 -10.75 26.61
C ASP A 566 -19.24 -9.77 25.52
N PHE A 567 -18.87 -8.50 25.61
CA PHE A 567 -19.14 -7.53 24.55
C PHE A 567 -18.47 -7.91 23.21
N MET A 568 -17.32 -8.62 23.26
CA MET A 568 -16.60 -9.06 22.07
C MET A 568 -17.20 -10.30 21.39
N LYS A 569 -18.14 -10.96 22.01
CA LYS A 569 -18.88 -12.04 21.37
C LYS A 569 -19.83 -11.46 20.32
#